data_345b3e5311c04635b83ef227bc884e61
#
_entry.id   345b3e5311c04635b83ef227bc884e61
#
_cell.length_a   1.000
_cell.length_b   1.000
_cell.length_c   1.000
_cell.angle_alpha   90.00
_cell.angle_beta   90.00
_cell.angle_gamma   90.00
#
_symmetry.space_group_name_H-M   'P 1'
#
loop_
_entity.id
_entity.type
_entity.pdbx_description
1 polymer ?
#
loop_
_entity_poly.entity_id
_entity_poly.type
_entity_poly.pdbx_seq_one_letter_code
_entity_poly.pdbx_strand_id
1 'polypeptide(L)'
;QRLSRGLGDVYKRQTYNKDGAEWFKTTEFEDDKDRVLLRENGEPTYYLTDVGYHKNKIDRNYDTCINIFGADHHGYIPRLTAAFDVMKKDHQNIEFLLYQLVNLYEEGIKKTMSTRRGEYFSLSDLREDLGPDVIKFFFLEKKSDHPMDFDMDLAKDESKNNPYFYAQYAYVRCCSILSKATFDPNSEINLKEIENCFEIVSKTINYPLVLKEYALERSPHSLVHFVKDFSATFHSFYEQNPVLCDCLLYTSDAADDDH
;
A
#
# COMPACT_ATOMS: atom_id res chain seq x y z
N GLN A 1 -18.04 16.00 27.60
CA GLN A 1 -18.28 17.45 27.80
C GLN A 1 -17.17 18.36 27.24
N ARG A 2 -15.92 17.93 27.14
CA ARG A 2 -14.85 18.71 26.49
C ARG A 2 -14.95 18.73 24.97
N LEU A 3 -15.45 17.68 24.34
CA LEU A 3 -15.68 17.60 22.90
C LEU A 3 -16.79 18.55 22.43
N SER A 4 -17.88 18.69 23.20
CA SER A 4 -19.00 19.57 22.87
C SER A 4 -18.68 21.06 22.98
N ARG A 5 -17.71 21.48 23.81
CA ARG A 5 -17.36 22.89 23.98
C ARG A 5 -16.42 23.46 22.90
N GLY A 6 -15.57 22.63 22.28
CA GLY A 6 -14.69 23.05 21.19
C GLY A 6 -15.33 23.02 19.81
N LEU A 7 -16.42 22.32 19.67
CA LEU A 7 -17.20 22.19 18.43
C LEU A 7 -18.27 23.32 18.29
N GLY A 8 -18.50 24.11 19.35
CA GLY A 8 -19.69 24.94 19.52
C GLY A 8 -19.87 26.11 18.56
N ASP A 9 -18.84 26.63 17.91
CA ASP A 9 -18.97 27.84 17.09
C ASP A 9 -19.02 27.57 15.58
N VAL A 10 -18.39 26.53 15.09
CA VAL A 10 -18.41 26.14 13.67
C VAL A 10 -19.67 25.36 13.33
N TYR A 11 -20.24 24.62 14.29
CA TYR A 11 -21.38 23.72 14.09
C TYR A 11 -22.76 24.36 14.30
N LYS A 12 -22.88 25.55 14.87
CA LYS A 12 -24.20 26.17 15.23
C LYS A 12 -25.17 26.36 14.08
N ARG A 13 -24.73 26.27 12.83
CA ARG A 13 -25.62 26.35 11.65
C ARG A 13 -25.86 24.99 10.98
N GLN A 14 -25.14 23.97 11.35
CA GLN A 14 -25.13 22.67 10.69
C GLN A 14 -25.72 21.55 11.56
N THR A 15 -26.00 21.83 12.83
CA THR A 15 -26.74 20.92 13.70
C THR A 15 -28.14 21.46 14.03
N TYR A 16 -29.05 20.55 14.33
CA TYR A 16 -30.40 20.85 14.77
C TYR A 16 -30.92 19.79 15.74
N ASN A 17 -31.90 20.17 16.58
CA ASN A 17 -32.58 19.26 17.47
C ASN A 17 -33.84 18.73 16.85
N LYS A 18 -34.05 17.43 16.88
CA LYS A 18 -35.27 16.76 16.43
C LYS A 18 -35.50 15.52 17.30
N ASP A 19 -36.74 15.38 17.80
CA ASP A 19 -37.16 14.23 18.61
C ASP A 19 -36.23 13.98 19.84
N GLY A 20 -35.76 15.07 20.49
CA GLY A 20 -34.88 15.03 21.63
C GLY A 20 -33.41 14.70 21.31
N ALA A 21 -33.09 14.39 20.08
CA ALA A 21 -31.73 14.06 19.62
C ALA A 21 -31.08 15.26 18.88
N GLU A 22 -29.74 15.34 18.93
CA GLU A 22 -28.96 16.33 18.15
C GLU A 22 -28.53 15.70 16.83
N TRP A 23 -28.85 16.36 15.73
CA TRP A 23 -28.60 15.91 14.37
C TRP A 23 -27.62 16.82 13.65
N PHE A 24 -26.78 16.25 12.77
CA PHE A 24 -25.93 16.96 11.84
C PHE A 24 -26.51 16.86 10.42
N LYS A 25 -26.58 17.99 9.73
CA LYS A 25 -27.11 18.12 8.36
C LYS A 25 -26.08 17.61 7.35
N THR A 26 -25.81 16.34 7.35
CA THR A 26 -24.86 15.72 6.43
C THR A 26 -25.34 15.71 5.00
N THR A 27 -26.65 15.89 4.76
CA THR A 27 -27.24 16.05 3.42
C THR A 27 -26.75 17.32 2.70
N GLU A 28 -26.32 18.34 3.43
CA GLU A 28 -25.68 19.53 2.83
C GLU A 28 -24.29 19.23 2.25
N PHE A 29 -23.74 18.02 2.49
CA PHE A 29 -22.40 17.55 2.12
C PHE A 29 -22.44 16.22 1.37
N GLU A 30 -23.46 15.98 0.55
CA GLU A 30 -23.59 14.80 -0.32
C GLU A 30 -23.84 13.46 0.40
N ASP A 31 -24.18 13.46 1.70
CA ASP A 31 -24.66 12.23 2.38
C ASP A 31 -26.13 11.98 2.03
N ASP A 32 -26.59 10.73 2.10
CA ASP A 32 -27.95 10.32 1.74
C ASP A 32 -29.04 10.81 2.72
N LYS A 33 -28.66 11.09 3.96
CA LYS A 33 -29.53 11.59 5.03
C LYS A 33 -28.74 12.22 6.16
N ASP A 34 -29.41 13.06 6.96
CA ASP A 34 -28.85 13.64 8.16
C ASP A 34 -28.53 12.58 9.22
N ARG A 35 -27.53 12.84 10.07
CA ARG A 35 -27.03 11.87 11.03
C ARG A 35 -27.17 12.35 12.46
N VAL A 36 -27.58 11.43 13.34
CA VAL A 36 -27.64 11.68 14.78
C VAL A 36 -26.22 11.74 15.35
N LEU A 37 -25.91 12.81 16.07
CA LEU A 37 -24.70 12.98 16.87
C LEU A 37 -24.90 12.52 18.31
N LEU A 38 -25.92 13.09 18.97
CA LEU A 38 -26.35 12.74 20.32
C LEU A 38 -27.74 12.14 20.29
N ARG A 39 -27.94 11.06 21.00
CA ARG A 39 -29.24 10.42 21.17
C ARG A 39 -30.09 11.21 22.18
N GLU A 40 -31.38 10.91 22.24
CA GLU A 40 -32.33 11.53 23.19
C GLU A 40 -31.85 11.44 24.66
N ASN A 41 -31.21 10.35 25.04
CA ASN A 41 -30.62 10.15 26.37
C ASN A 41 -29.29 10.89 26.59
N GLY A 42 -28.83 11.70 25.62
CA GLY A 42 -27.56 12.43 25.65
C GLY A 42 -26.32 11.59 25.38
N GLU A 43 -26.46 10.29 25.05
CA GLU A 43 -25.32 9.44 24.70
C GLU A 43 -24.82 9.72 23.28
N PRO A 44 -23.49 9.76 23.08
CA PRO A 44 -22.92 9.93 21.74
C PRO A 44 -23.18 8.70 20.88
N THR A 45 -23.39 8.93 19.59
CA THR A 45 -23.35 7.86 18.59
C THR A 45 -21.90 7.51 18.22
N TYR A 46 -21.67 6.36 17.61
CA TYR A 46 -20.37 6.02 17.03
C TYR A 46 -19.88 7.09 16.04
N TYR A 47 -20.83 7.66 15.29
CA TYR A 47 -20.50 8.73 14.35
C TYR A 47 -19.93 9.98 15.05
N LEU A 48 -20.50 10.42 16.17
CA LEU A 48 -19.93 11.53 16.93
C LEU A 48 -18.54 11.20 17.48
N THR A 49 -18.30 9.95 17.85
CA THR A 49 -16.97 9.50 18.31
C THR A 49 -15.95 9.60 17.16
N ASP A 50 -16.34 9.20 15.97
CA ASP A 50 -15.49 9.29 14.78
C ASP A 50 -15.24 10.75 14.36
N VAL A 51 -16.25 11.61 14.45
CA VAL A 51 -16.10 13.07 14.26
C VAL A 51 -15.05 13.63 15.24
N GLY A 52 -15.13 13.25 16.51
CA GLY A 52 -14.16 13.64 17.52
C GLY A 52 -12.74 13.15 17.22
N TYR A 53 -12.62 11.94 16.69
CA TYR A 53 -11.33 11.40 16.26
C TYR A 53 -10.75 12.16 15.06
N HIS A 54 -11.58 12.51 14.08
CA HIS A 54 -11.15 13.33 12.93
C HIS A 54 -10.78 14.75 13.37
N LYS A 55 -11.50 15.33 14.35
CA LYS A 55 -11.10 16.61 14.97
C LYS A 55 -9.69 16.53 15.57
N ASN A 56 -9.35 15.45 16.24
CA ASN A 56 -7.99 15.22 16.76
C ASN A 56 -6.95 15.16 15.62
N LYS A 57 -7.27 14.52 14.49
CA LYS A 57 -6.39 14.50 13.30
C LYS A 57 -6.16 15.90 12.75
N ILE A 58 -7.23 16.69 12.63
CA ILE A 58 -7.19 18.09 12.18
C ILE A 58 -6.30 18.93 13.09
N ASP A 59 -6.43 18.78 14.42
CA ASP A 59 -5.67 19.54 15.42
C ASP A 59 -4.17 19.22 15.39
N ARG A 60 -3.78 18.02 14.91
CA ARG A 60 -2.37 17.68 14.65
C ARG A 60 -1.77 18.40 13.46
N ASN A 61 -2.60 19.11 12.68
CA ASN A 61 -2.20 20.04 11.62
C ASN A 61 -1.40 19.41 10.47
N TYR A 62 -1.76 18.20 10.07
CA TYR A 62 -1.24 17.59 8.85
C TYR A 62 -1.94 18.18 7.61
N ASP A 63 -1.22 18.30 6.49
CA ASP A 63 -1.79 18.77 5.22
C ASP A 63 -2.77 17.74 4.62
N THR A 64 -2.48 16.46 4.77
CA THR A 64 -3.31 15.37 4.27
C THR A 64 -3.53 14.29 5.32
N CYS A 65 -4.79 13.92 5.55
CA CYS A 65 -5.21 12.81 6.39
C CYS A 65 -5.68 11.66 5.50
N ILE A 66 -4.93 10.56 5.47
CA ILE A 66 -5.29 9.37 4.70
C ILE A 66 -5.96 8.36 5.64
N ASN A 67 -7.18 7.96 5.31
CA ASN A 67 -7.95 6.94 6.03
C ASN A 67 -8.02 5.67 5.18
N ILE A 68 -7.66 4.55 5.78
CA ILE A 68 -7.67 3.23 5.13
C ILE A 68 -8.81 2.42 5.72
N PHE A 69 -9.79 2.04 4.89
CA PHE A 69 -10.99 1.31 5.29
C PHE A 69 -11.18 0.03 4.49
N GLY A 70 -11.84 -0.96 5.06
CA GLY A 70 -12.40 -2.07 4.29
C GLY A 70 -13.50 -1.59 3.34
N ALA A 71 -13.69 -2.27 2.23
CA ALA A 71 -14.65 -1.89 1.19
C ALA A 71 -16.12 -1.88 1.69
N ASP A 72 -16.42 -2.64 2.75
CA ASP A 72 -17.71 -2.63 3.45
C ASP A 72 -18.04 -1.27 4.10
N HIS A 73 -17.04 -0.43 4.35
CA HIS A 73 -17.21 0.92 4.88
C HIS A 73 -17.42 1.99 3.80
N HIS A 74 -17.55 1.64 2.51
CA HIS A 74 -17.77 2.59 1.42
C HIS A 74 -18.91 3.60 1.72
N GLY A 75 -20.06 3.13 2.19
CA GLY A 75 -21.20 3.98 2.55
C GLY A 75 -20.98 4.90 3.78
N TYR A 76 -19.83 4.75 4.46
CA TYR A 76 -19.48 5.60 5.60
C TYR A 76 -18.67 6.83 5.21
N ILE A 77 -18.06 6.83 4.03
CA ILE A 77 -17.16 7.90 3.55
C ILE A 77 -17.85 9.26 3.46
N PRO A 78 -19.05 9.41 2.81
CA PRO A 78 -19.68 10.73 2.64
C PRO A 78 -19.89 11.45 3.96
N ARG A 79 -20.36 10.75 5.01
CA ARG A 79 -20.59 11.33 6.33
C ARG A 79 -19.33 11.75 7.06
N LEU A 80 -18.22 11.03 6.88
CA LEU A 80 -16.93 11.43 7.44
C LEU A 80 -16.34 12.61 6.68
N THR A 81 -16.47 12.63 5.37
CA THR A 81 -16.09 13.77 4.54
C THR A 81 -16.83 15.03 4.97
N ALA A 82 -18.16 14.93 5.16
CA ALA A 82 -18.98 16.03 5.67
C ALA A 82 -18.46 16.59 6.99
N ALA A 83 -18.17 15.70 7.95
CA ALA A 83 -17.64 16.10 9.26
C ALA A 83 -16.26 16.76 9.15
N PHE A 84 -15.39 16.22 8.28
CA PHE A 84 -14.05 16.78 8.08
C PHE A 84 -14.11 18.15 7.41
N ASP A 85 -14.91 18.32 6.36
CA ASP A 85 -15.02 19.55 5.59
C ASP A 85 -15.48 20.74 6.43
N VAL A 86 -16.32 20.46 7.42
CA VAL A 86 -16.78 21.48 8.37
C VAL A 86 -15.68 21.93 9.35
N MET A 87 -14.75 21.03 9.67
CA MET A 87 -13.77 21.25 10.74
C MET A 87 -12.37 21.61 10.23
N LYS A 88 -12.07 21.24 8.99
CA LYS A 88 -10.72 21.38 8.42
C LYS A 88 -10.29 22.84 8.31
N LYS A 89 -8.98 23.07 8.30
CA LYS A 89 -8.38 24.32 7.85
C LYS A 89 -8.22 24.28 6.32
N ASP A 90 -8.12 25.45 5.69
CA ASP A 90 -8.10 25.59 4.22
C ASP A 90 -7.04 24.74 3.52
N HIS A 91 -5.85 24.54 4.18
CA HIS A 91 -4.75 23.77 3.62
C HIS A 91 -4.89 22.25 3.86
N GLN A 92 -5.87 21.78 4.63
CA GLN A 92 -6.00 20.37 5.01
C GLN A 92 -6.93 19.62 4.07
N ASN A 93 -6.55 18.39 3.76
CA ASN A 93 -7.30 17.46 2.92
C ASN A 93 -7.53 16.11 3.60
N ILE A 94 -8.58 15.42 3.20
CA ILE A 94 -8.88 14.05 3.61
C ILE A 94 -8.95 13.14 2.39
N GLU A 95 -8.29 12.00 2.48
CA GLU A 95 -8.32 10.95 1.48
C GLU A 95 -8.83 9.65 2.10
N PHE A 96 -9.57 8.86 1.33
CA PHE A 96 -10.04 7.54 1.73
C PHE A 96 -9.53 6.50 0.75
N LEU A 97 -8.84 5.49 1.28
CA LEU A 97 -8.40 4.32 0.54
C LEU A 97 -9.23 3.11 0.98
N LEU A 98 -9.91 2.51 0.03
CA LEU A 98 -10.70 1.30 0.27
C LEU A 98 -9.90 0.06 -0.10
N TYR A 99 -9.88 -0.92 0.81
CA TYR A 99 -9.26 -2.22 0.59
C TYR A 99 -10.30 -3.32 0.54
N GLN A 100 -10.20 -4.13 -0.51
CA GLN A 100 -11.04 -5.32 -0.67
C GLN A 100 -10.57 -6.47 0.22
N LEU A 101 -11.43 -7.47 0.36
CA LEU A 101 -11.14 -8.67 1.13
C LEU A 101 -10.01 -9.48 0.48
N VAL A 102 -9.16 -10.05 1.32
CA VAL A 102 -8.14 -11.03 0.95
C VAL A 102 -8.69 -12.43 1.27
N ASN A 103 -8.72 -13.30 0.27
CA ASN A 103 -9.01 -14.72 0.45
C ASN A 103 -7.69 -15.48 0.51
N LEU A 104 -7.54 -16.37 1.47
CA LEU A 104 -6.36 -17.23 1.56
C LEU A 104 -6.64 -18.58 0.90
N TYR A 105 -5.67 -19.05 0.10
CA TYR A 105 -5.69 -20.36 -0.53
C TYR A 105 -4.43 -21.14 -0.12
N GLU A 106 -4.58 -22.41 0.19
CA GLU A 106 -3.52 -23.37 0.43
C GLU A 106 -3.92 -24.70 -0.20
N GLU A 107 -3.02 -25.32 -0.98
CA GLU A 107 -3.30 -26.51 -1.79
C GLU A 107 -4.51 -26.34 -2.74
N GLY A 108 -4.68 -25.12 -3.25
CA GLY A 108 -5.81 -24.73 -4.11
C GLY A 108 -7.17 -24.64 -3.38
N ILE A 109 -7.20 -24.83 -2.06
CA ILE A 109 -8.41 -24.80 -1.25
C ILE A 109 -8.52 -23.47 -0.50
N LYS A 110 -9.66 -22.79 -0.64
CA LYS A 110 -9.93 -21.57 0.10
C LYS A 110 -10.03 -21.86 1.60
N LYS A 111 -9.18 -21.20 2.39
CA LYS A 111 -9.26 -21.26 3.86
C LYS A 111 -10.42 -20.41 4.35
N THR A 112 -11.34 -21.01 5.07
CA THR A 112 -12.48 -20.31 5.66
C THR A 112 -12.04 -19.68 6.97
N MET A 113 -12.10 -18.34 7.03
CA MET A 113 -11.88 -17.62 8.28
C MET A 113 -13.20 -17.47 9.04
N SER A 114 -13.33 -18.12 10.16
CA SER A 114 -14.51 -17.99 11.02
C SER A 114 -14.08 -17.65 12.45
N THR A 115 -14.22 -16.37 12.80
CA THR A 115 -14.00 -15.90 14.18
C THR A 115 -14.91 -16.59 15.19
N ARG A 116 -16.11 -17.05 14.77
CA ARG A 116 -17.07 -17.76 15.62
C ARG A 116 -16.66 -19.20 15.93
N ARG A 117 -15.84 -19.84 15.08
CA ARG A 117 -15.34 -21.21 15.26
C ARG A 117 -13.93 -21.28 15.83
N GLY A 118 -13.27 -20.12 16.04
CA GLY A 118 -11.87 -20.08 16.47
C GLY A 118 -10.87 -20.50 15.39
N GLU A 119 -11.36 -20.76 14.17
CA GLU A 119 -10.54 -21.10 13.01
C GLU A 119 -10.26 -19.81 12.24
N TYR A 120 -9.18 -19.13 12.59
CA TYR A 120 -8.71 -17.99 11.81
C TYR A 120 -7.18 -18.07 11.69
N PHE A 121 -6.71 -17.72 10.52
CA PHE A 121 -5.29 -17.53 10.28
C PHE A 121 -4.98 -16.04 10.51
N SER A 122 -4.18 -15.75 11.51
CA SER A 122 -3.86 -14.35 11.82
C SER A 122 -2.76 -13.83 10.89
N LEU A 123 -2.65 -12.50 10.78
CA LEU A 123 -1.53 -11.88 10.07
C LEU A 123 -0.19 -12.21 10.75
N SER A 124 -0.20 -12.47 12.07
CA SER A 124 0.99 -12.91 12.81
C SER A 124 1.44 -14.30 12.35
N ASP A 125 0.49 -15.23 12.18
CA ASP A 125 0.80 -16.58 11.71
C ASP A 125 1.39 -16.54 10.30
N LEU A 126 0.76 -15.78 9.38
CA LEU A 126 1.32 -15.55 8.05
C LEU A 126 2.75 -14.98 8.08
N ARG A 127 2.99 -14.04 8.98
CA ARG A 127 4.29 -13.39 9.11
C ARG A 127 5.36 -14.34 9.64
N GLU A 128 4.99 -15.26 10.52
CA GLU A 128 5.90 -16.29 11.04
C GLU A 128 6.23 -17.30 9.95
N ASP A 129 5.25 -17.71 9.14
CA ASP A 129 5.41 -18.71 8.09
C ASP A 129 6.18 -18.20 6.88
N LEU A 130 5.90 -16.98 6.40
CA LEU A 130 6.36 -16.48 5.10
C LEU A 130 7.40 -15.36 5.20
N GLY A 131 7.52 -14.76 6.38
CA GLY A 131 8.31 -13.53 6.55
C GLY A 131 7.56 -12.26 6.09
N PRO A 132 7.93 -11.10 6.65
CA PRO A 132 7.21 -9.85 6.43
C PRO A 132 7.34 -9.31 5.00
N ASP A 133 8.43 -9.57 4.31
CA ASP A 133 8.72 -8.96 3.02
C ASP A 133 7.99 -9.68 1.87
N VAL A 134 7.88 -11.00 1.94
CA VAL A 134 7.03 -11.80 1.04
C VAL A 134 5.59 -11.33 1.13
N ILE A 135 5.04 -11.22 2.35
CA ILE A 135 3.67 -10.76 2.57
C ILE A 135 3.44 -9.35 2.00
N LYS A 136 4.34 -8.41 2.29
CA LYS A 136 4.24 -7.04 1.75
C LYS A 136 4.23 -7.05 0.23
N PHE A 137 5.13 -7.82 -0.39
CA PHE A 137 5.22 -7.90 -1.84
C PHE A 137 3.91 -8.39 -2.45
N PHE A 138 3.39 -9.51 -1.98
CA PHE A 138 2.15 -10.10 -2.51
C PHE A 138 0.93 -9.22 -2.21
N PHE A 139 0.79 -8.68 -1.01
CA PHE A 139 -0.36 -7.83 -0.66
C PHE A 139 -0.35 -6.50 -1.41
N LEU A 140 0.82 -5.99 -1.77
CA LEU A 140 0.93 -4.79 -2.57
C LEU A 140 0.88 -5.05 -4.09
N GLU A 141 0.89 -6.30 -4.55
CA GLU A 141 0.82 -6.62 -5.99
C GLU A 141 -0.54 -6.25 -6.60
N LYS A 142 -1.61 -6.31 -5.81
CA LYS A 142 -2.96 -5.98 -6.27
C LYS A 142 -3.34 -4.55 -5.91
N LYS A 143 -4.12 -3.93 -6.79
CA LYS A 143 -4.74 -2.64 -6.50
C LYS A 143 -5.69 -2.78 -5.31
N SER A 144 -5.73 -1.81 -4.42
CA SER A 144 -6.47 -1.88 -3.15
C SER A 144 -7.98 -2.13 -3.32
N ASP A 145 -8.58 -1.65 -4.42
CA ASP A 145 -10.00 -1.77 -4.73
C ASP A 145 -10.37 -3.11 -5.41
N HIS A 146 -9.40 -3.99 -5.65
CA HIS A 146 -9.62 -5.32 -6.22
C HIS A 146 -9.52 -6.40 -5.15
N PRO A 147 -10.42 -7.39 -5.16
CA PRO A 147 -10.30 -8.56 -4.28
C PRO A 147 -9.02 -9.33 -4.60
N MET A 148 -8.40 -9.89 -3.57
CA MET A 148 -7.17 -10.63 -3.68
C MET A 148 -7.38 -12.08 -3.24
N ASP A 149 -6.98 -13.00 -4.10
CA ASP A 149 -6.77 -14.40 -3.74
C ASP A 149 -5.27 -14.59 -3.48
N PHE A 150 -4.91 -14.83 -2.23
CA PHE A 150 -3.54 -15.02 -1.78
C PHE A 150 -3.21 -16.50 -1.76
N ASP A 151 -2.30 -16.91 -2.63
CA ASP A 151 -1.81 -18.28 -2.76
C ASP A 151 -0.62 -18.48 -1.81
N MET A 152 -0.85 -19.27 -0.75
CA MET A 152 0.18 -19.55 0.26
C MET A 152 1.27 -20.48 -0.28
N ASP A 153 0.93 -21.37 -1.20
CA ASP A 153 1.88 -22.33 -1.77
C ASP A 153 2.88 -21.59 -2.68
N LEU A 154 2.36 -20.68 -3.52
CA LEU A 154 3.22 -19.81 -4.33
C LEU A 154 4.07 -18.88 -3.45
N ALA A 155 3.53 -18.37 -2.36
CA ALA A 155 4.26 -17.49 -1.47
C ALA A 155 5.38 -18.21 -0.69
N LYS A 156 5.24 -19.53 -0.45
CA LYS A 156 6.25 -20.41 0.17
C LYS A 156 7.30 -20.91 -0.83
N ASP A 157 7.02 -20.86 -2.12
CA ASP A 157 7.96 -21.32 -3.16
C ASP A 157 9.17 -20.39 -3.23
N GLU A 158 10.35 -20.87 -2.89
CA GLU A 158 11.60 -20.11 -2.96
C GLU A 158 12.26 -20.10 -4.35
N SER A 159 11.60 -20.70 -5.34
CA SER A 159 12.08 -20.73 -6.72
C SER A 159 11.78 -19.43 -7.48
N LYS A 160 12.30 -19.34 -8.71
CA LYS A 160 12.02 -18.24 -9.64
C LYS A 160 10.56 -18.15 -10.10
N ASN A 161 9.70 -19.13 -9.76
CA ASN A 161 8.26 -19.04 -10.00
C ASN A 161 7.59 -18.02 -9.05
N ASN A 162 8.17 -17.83 -7.86
CA ASN A 162 7.71 -16.80 -6.93
C ASN A 162 8.25 -15.43 -7.37
N PRO A 163 7.38 -14.47 -7.69
CA PRO A 163 7.80 -13.16 -8.19
C PRO A 163 8.62 -12.34 -7.18
N TYR A 164 8.46 -12.58 -5.89
CA TYR A 164 9.28 -11.97 -4.86
C TYR A 164 10.72 -12.46 -4.94
N PHE A 165 10.94 -13.79 -4.95
CA PHE A 165 12.29 -14.35 -5.04
C PHE A 165 12.94 -14.06 -6.39
N TYR A 166 12.16 -14.04 -7.46
CA TYR A 166 12.66 -13.62 -8.77
C TYR A 166 13.25 -12.19 -8.72
N ALA A 167 12.59 -11.26 -8.03
CA ALA A 167 13.12 -9.92 -7.81
C ALA A 167 14.34 -9.92 -6.87
N GLN A 168 14.33 -10.74 -5.82
CA GLN A 168 15.48 -10.91 -4.92
C GLN A 168 16.72 -11.44 -5.65
N TYR A 169 16.57 -12.38 -6.58
CA TYR A 169 17.69 -12.86 -7.40
C TYR A 169 18.33 -11.75 -8.23
N ALA A 170 17.52 -10.84 -8.80
CA ALA A 170 18.05 -9.66 -9.49
C ALA A 170 18.90 -8.80 -8.55
N TYR A 171 18.38 -8.53 -7.35
CA TYR A 171 19.09 -7.75 -6.33
C TYR A 171 20.40 -8.40 -5.90
N VAL A 172 20.38 -9.68 -5.57
CA VAL A 172 21.58 -10.44 -5.14
C VAL A 172 22.63 -10.45 -6.24
N ARG A 173 22.25 -10.64 -7.51
CA ARG A 173 23.15 -10.56 -8.66
C ARG A 173 23.77 -9.17 -8.78
N CYS A 174 23.01 -8.11 -8.65
CA CYS A 174 23.52 -6.74 -8.65
C CYS A 174 24.55 -6.53 -7.53
N CYS A 175 24.24 -6.97 -6.31
CA CYS A 175 25.17 -6.90 -5.18
C CYS A 175 26.46 -7.67 -5.44
N SER A 176 26.36 -8.87 -6.01
CA SER A 176 27.53 -9.70 -6.38
C SER A 176 28.40 -9.03 -7.44
N ILE A 177 27.80 -8.42 -8.46
CA ILE A 177 28.53 -7.65 -9.48
C ILE A 177 29.26 -6.49 -8.81
N LEU A 178 28.57 -5.68 -8.02
CA LEU A 178 29.14 -4.51 -7.37
C LEU A 178 30.29 -4.87 -6.40
N SER A 179 30.19 -6.01 -5.73
CA SER A 179 31.24 -6.47 -4.82
C SER A 179 32.53 -6.94 -5.53
N LYS A 180 32.43 -7.31 -6.79
CA LYS A 180 33.56 -7.86 -7.60
C LYS A 180 34.10 -6.83 -8.59
N ALA A 181 33.26 -5.83 -8.97
CA ALA A 181 33.65 -4.82 -9.94
C ALA A 181 34.60 -3.80 -9.32
N THR A 182 35.68 -3.49 -10.03
CA THR A 182 36.49 -2.28 -9.78
C THR A 182 35.85 -1.13 -10.60
N PHE A 183 35.24 -0.18 -9.93
CA PHE A 183 34.57 0.96 -10.56
C PHE A 183 35.41 2.22 -10.43
N ASP A 184 35.78 2.82 -11.58
CA ASP A 184 36.34 4.18 -11.63
C ASP A 184 35.23 5.15 -12.07
N PRO A 185 34.76 6.04 -11.19
CA PRO A 185 33.71 6.99 -11.53
C PRO A 185 34.11 8.03 -12.58
N ASN A 186 35.43 8.14 -12.89
CA ASN A 186 35.94 9.08 -13.89
C ASN A 186 36.21 8.41 -15.25
N SER A 187 35.98 7.11 -15.38
CA SER A 187 36.15 6.41 -16.64
C SER A 187 35.15 6.95 -17.70
N GLU A 188 35.59 7.10 -18.92
CA GLU A 188 34.73 7.50 -20.04
C GLU A 188 33.70 6.39 -20.30
N ILE A 189 32.42 6.79 -20.39
CA ILE A 189 31.32 5.89 -20.73
C ILE A 189 31.34 5.66 -22.25
N ASN A 190 31.45 4.41 -22.65
CA ASN A 190 31.30 4.05 -24.05
C ASN A 190 29.82 4.02 -24.46
N LEU A 191 29.41 5.02 -25.25
CA LEU A 191 28.01 5.15 -25.67
C LEU A 191 27.48 3.96 -26.47
N LYS A 192 28.37 3.21 -27.16
CA LYS A 192 27.95 1.98 -27.86
C LYS A 192 27.57 0.85 -26.92
N GLU A 193 28.18 0.81 -25.73
CA GLU A 193 27.82 -0.17 -24.71
C GLU A 193 26.47 0.16 -24.07
N ILE A 194 26.09 1.44 -24.02
CA ILE A 194 24.78 1.87 -23.55
C ILE A 194 23.67 1.34 -24.45
N GLU A 195 23.88 1.23 -25.77
CA GLU A 195 22.85 0.70 -26.69
C GLU A 195 22.40 -0.70 -26.27
N ASN A 196 23.31 -1.55 -25.77
CA ASN A 196 23.01 -2.91 -25.31
C ASN A 196 22.25 -2.96 -23.99
N CYS A 197 22.36 -1.92 -23.15
CA CYS A 197 21.69 -1.83 -21.85
C CYS A 197 20.69 -0.67 -21.75
N PHE A 198 20.32 -0.10 -22.90
CA PHE A 198 19.46 1.11 -22.98
C PHE A 198 18.18 0.98 -22.15
N GLU A 199 17.51 -0.15 -22.21
CA GLU A 199 16.27 -0.38 -21.48
C GLU A 199 16.47 -0.30 -19.95
N ILE A 200 17.51 -0.96 -19.41
CA ILE A 200 17.85 -0.91 -17.98
C ILE A 200 18.20 0.52 -17.57
N VAL A 201 19.05 1.18 -18.36
CA VAL A 201 19.48 2.57 -18.08
C VAL A 201 18.27 3.50 -18.10
N SER A 202 17.39 3.40 -19.12
CA SER A 202 16.18 4.20 -19.23
C SER A 202 15.26 4.00 -18.02
N LYS A 203 14.98 2.75 -17.63
CA LYS A 203 14.16 2.43 -16.45
C LYS A 203 14.79 3.00 -15.17
N THR A 204 16.10 2.90 -15.02
CA THR A 204 16.82 3.41 -13.84
C THR A 204 16.74 4.93 -13.75
N ILE A 205 16.96 5.64 -14.84
CA ILE A 205 16.90 7.11 -14.88
C ILE A 205 15.48 7.62 -14.61
N ASN A 206 14.47 6.92 -15.11
CA ASN A 206 13.08 7.30 -14.93
C ASN A 206 12.50 6.90 -13.57
N TYR A 207 13.15 6.00 -12.83
CA TYR A 207 12.67 5.49 -11.55
C TYR A 207 12.24 6.58 -10.54
N PRO A 208 13.01 7.67 -10.31
CA PRO A 208 12.59 8.70 -9.35
C PRO A 208 11.28 9.41 -9.75
N LEU A 209 11.04 9.59 -11.05
CA LEU A 209 9.81 10.21 -11.57
C LEU A 209 8.63 9.27 -11.40
N VAL A 210 8.81 8.01 -11.76
CA VAL A 210 7.81 6.94 -11.62
C VAL A 210 7.44 6.74 -10.14
N LEU A 211 8.43 6.71 -9.24
CA LEU A 211 8.18 6.58 -7.81
C LEU A 211 7.36 7.76 -7.27
N LYS A 212 7.67 8.98 -7.70
CA LYS A 212 6.90 10.17 -7.32
C LYS A 212 5.45 10.09 -7.79
N GLU A 213 5.22 9.67 -9.03
CA GLU A 213 3.89 9.47 -9.59
C GLU A 213 3.08 8.45 -8.78
N TYR A 214 3.64 7.27 -8.54
CA TYR A 214 2.98 6.22 -7.74
C TYR A 214 2.66 6.65 -6.30
N ALA A 215 3.52 7.46 -5.70
CA ALA A 215 3.28 8.02 -4.38
C ALA A 215 2.12 9.02 -4.38
N LEU A 216 2.04 9.89 -5.39
CA LEU A 216 0.94 10.86 -5.54
C LEU A 216 -0.40 10.18 -5.81
N GLU A 217 -0.40 9.12 -6.60
CA GLU A 217 -1.60 8.34 -6.95
C GLU A 217 -2.02 7.35 -5.85
N ARG A 218 -1.24 7.19 -4.77
CA ARG A 218 -1.47 6.15 -3.76
C ARG A 218 -1.53 4.74 -4.36
N SER A 219 -0.67 4.47 -5.34
CA SER A 219 -0.65 3.22 -6.11
C SER A 219 0.58 2.33 -5.83
N PRO A 220 0.71 1.75 -4.62
CA PRO A 220 1.87 0.92 -4.27
C PRO A 220 1.99 -0.35 -5.14
N HIS A 221 0.88 -0.85 -5.68
CA HIS A 221 0.87 -1.97 -6.62
C HIS A 221 1.69 -1.67 -7.89
N SER A 222 1.65 -0.42 -8.37
CA SER A 222 2.43 0.00 -9.54
C SER A 222 3.94 -0.10 -9.28
N LEU A 223 4.40 0.12 -8.05
CA LEU A 223 5.79 -0.09 -7.66
C LEU A 223 6.18 -1.58 -7.73
N VAL A 224 5.33 -2.48 -7.25
CA VAL A 224 5.58 -3.93 -7.34
C VAL A 224 5.65 -4.37 -8.80
N HIS A 225 4.75 -3.88 -9.65
CA HIS A 225 4.79 -4.16 -11.09
C HIS A 225 6.07 -3.63 -11.75
N PHE A 226 6.49 -2.42 -11.38
CA PHE A 226 7.75 -1.86 -11.85
C PHE A 226 8.95 -2.73 -11.44
N VAL A 227 9.01 -3.18 -10.19
CA VAL A 227 10.09 -4.05 -9.70
C VAL A 227 10.13 -5.38 -10.45
N LYS A 228 8.96 -5.99 -10.70
CA LYS A 228 8.85 -7.24 -11.49
C LYS A 228 9.38 -7.04 -12.92
N ASP A 229 8.91 -5.99 -13.57
CA ASP A 229 9.31 -5.66 -14.95
C ASP A 229 10.80 -5.30 -15.05
N PHE A 230 11.31 -4.50 -14.12
CA PHE A 230 12.73 -4.17 -14.04
C PHE A 230 13.60 -5.42 -13.82
N SER A 231 13.18 -6.31 -12.92
CA SER A 231 13.88 -7.56 -12.65
C SER A 231 13.93 -8.48 -13.89
N ALA A 232 12.83 -8.57 -14.63
CA ALA A 232 12.77 -9.34 -15.88
C ALA A 232 13.72 -8.76 -16.92
N THR A 233 13.72 -7.44 -17.10
CA THR A 233 14.66 -6.75 -18.00
C THR A 233 16.12 -7.00 -17.59
N PHE A 234 16.42 -6.91 -16.29
CA PHE A 234 17.76 -7.17 -15.78
C PHE A 234 18.21 -8.61 -16.00
N HIS A 235 17.37 -9.60 -15.73
CA HIS A 235 17.70 -11.01 -15.95
C HIS A 235 17.94 -11.30 -17.41
N SER A 236 17.10 -10.80 -18.31
CA SER A 236 17.28 -10.95 -19.76
C SER A 236 18.59 -10.33 -20.23
N PHE A 237 18.91 -9.14 -19.74
CA PHE A 237 20.19 -8.49 -20.05
C PHE A 237 21.38 -9.31 -19.53
N TYR A 238 21.32 -9.76 -18.27
CA TYR A 238 22.40 -10.49 -17.60
C TYR A 238 22.70 -11.83 -18.27
N GLU A 239 21.67 -12.53 -18.78
CA GLU A 239 21.82 -13.79 -19.54
C GLU A 239 22.53 -13.59 -20.89
N GLN A 240 22.33 -12.44 -21.52
CA GLN A 240 22.84 -12.16 -22.85
C GLN A 240 24.17 -11.43 -22.87
N ASN A 241 24.54 -10.78 -21.77
CA ASN A 241 25.70 -9.91 -21.68
C ASN A 241 26.59 -10.26 -20.48
N PRO A 242 27.84 -10.69 -20.68
CA PRO A 242 28.77 -10.86 -19.60
C PRO A 242 29.12 -9.52 -18.97
N VAL A 243 28.65 -9.29 -17.73
CA VAL A 243 28.80 -7.98 -17.04
C VAL A 243 30.23 -7.78 -16.48
N LEU A 244 30.92 -8.87 -16.18
CA LEU A 244 32.30 -8.83 -15.72
C LEU A 244 33.17 -9.59 -16.75
N CYS A 245 33.86 -8.84 -17.59
CA CYS A 245 34.84 -9.39 -18.56
C CYS A 245 36.24 -9.17 -18.01
N ASP A 246 36.89 -10.20 -17.64
CA ASP A 246 38.27 -10.61 -17.65
C ASP A 246 38.51 -11.65 -16.55
N CYS A 247 38.83 -12.88 -16.97
CA CYS A 247 39.31 -13.99 -16.12
C CYS A 247 38.39 -14.50 -15.00
N LEU A 248 37.07 -14.25 -15.03
CA LEU A 248 36.15 -14.92 -14.13
C LEU A 248 35.25 -15.91 -14.88
N LEU A 249 35.88 -16.96 -15.32
CA LEU A 249 35.29 -18.13 -15.98
C LEU A 249 34.38 -18.97 -15.04
N TYR A 250 33.88 -18.43 -13.92
CA TYR A 250 33.19 -19.23 -12.92
C TYR A 250 32.04 -18.51 -12.25
N THR A 251 31.05 -18.03 -12.99
CA THR A 251 29.87 -17.47 -12.33
C THR A 251 28.52 -17.96 -12.87
N SER A 252 28.52 -18.83 -13.88
CA SER A 252 27.27 -19.48 -14.31
C SER A 252 26.93 -20.74 -13.49
N ASP A 253 27.92 -21.38 -12.87
CA ASP A 253 27.70 -22.69 -12.22
C ASP A 253 27.53 -22.62 -10.68
N ALA A 254 27.72 -21.44 -10.04
CA ALA A 254 27.66 -21.34 -8.59
C ALA A 254 26.25 -21.01 -8.05
N ALA A 255 25.28 -20.78 -8.89
CA ALA A 255 23.88 -20.51 -8.49
C ALA A 255 22.97 -21.75 -8.59
N ASP A 256 23.48 -22.84 -9.21
CA ASP A 256 22.69 -24.07 -9.40
C ASP A 256 23.06 -25.20 -8.41
N ASP A 257 24.08 -25.01 -7.54
CA ASP A 257 24.62 -26.09 -6.68
C ASP A 257 24.36 -25.93 -5.17
N ASP A 258 23.52 -25.00 -4.72
CA ASP A 258 23.06 -24.99 -3.32
C ASP A 258 21.59 -25.41 -3.24
N HIS A 259 21.41 -26.69 -2.96
CA HIS A 259 20.19 -27.32 -2.47
C HIS A 259 19.89 -26.93 -1.02
#